data_95f3e5f980ab19910901965dcab0e772
#
_entry.id   95f3e5f980ab19910901965dcab0e772
#
_cell.length_a   1.000
_cell.length_b   1.000
_cell.length_c   1.000
_cell.angle_alpha   90.00
_cell.angle_beta   90.00
_cell.angle_gamma   90.00
#
_symmetry.space_group_name_H-M   'P 1'
#
loop_
_entity.id
_entity.type
_entity.pdbx_description
1 polymer ?
#
loop_
_entity_poly.entity_id
_entity_poly.type
_entity_poly.pdbx_seq_one_letter_code
_entity_poly.pdbx_strand_id
1 'polypeptide(L)'
;MSYRVRYTAEARADLLRLYEFLLERDAPAARRALEAIRKAADMLESFPYTCRKVEPDNAYLRELVVSFGDAGYVALFEIEDEHTVNILAVRHQREDDYH
;
A
#
# COMPACT_ATOMS: atom_id res chain seq x y z
N MET A 1 -16.90 -4.16 -11.52
CA MET A 1 -16.16 -5.41 -11.45
C MET A 1 -15.20 -5.36 -10.27
N SER A 2 -15.01 -6.49 -9.65
CA SER A 2 -14.17 -6.57 -8.47
C SER A 2 -12.81 -7.15 -8.83
N TYR A 3 -11.74 -6.49 -8.35
CA TYR A 3 -10.38 -6.97 -8.53
C TYR A 3 -9.96 -7.79 -7.33
N ARG A 4 -9.13 -8.81 -7.55
CA ARG A 4 -8.45 -9.51 -6.48
C ARG A 4 -7.20 -8.70 -6.13
N VAL A 5 -7.07 -8.33 -4.87
CA VAL A 5 -5.91 -7.59 -4.39
C VAL A 5 -4.96 -8.57 -3.71
N ARG A 6 -3.73 -8.68 -4.23
CA ARG A 6 -2.72 -9.59 -3.70
C ARG A 6 -1.51 -8.80 -3.23
N TYR A 7 -0.84 -9.31 -2.22
CA TYR A 7 0.40 -8.73 -1.69
C TYR A 7 1.55 -9.63 -2.10
N THR A 8 2.57 -9.05 -2.74
CA THR A 8 3.78 -9.80 -3.06
C THR A 8 4.56 -10.11 -1.78
N ALA A 9 5.54 -11.00 -1.89
CA ALA A 9 6.40 -11.31 -0.75
C ALA A 9 7.12 -10.06 -0.26
N GLU A 10 7.57 -9.20 -1.18
CA GLU A 10 8.23 -7.96 -0.85
C GLU A 10 7.30 -7.00 -0.10
N ALA A 11 6.06 -6.90 -0.54
CA ALA A 11 5.07 -6.05 0.13
C ALA A 11 4.77 -6.55 1.54
N ARG A 12 4.68 -7.87 1.71
CA ARG A 12 4.47 -8.46 3.04
C ARG A 12 5.65 -8.19 3.95
N ALA A 13 6.86 -8.28 3.43
CA ALA A 13 8.08 -7.96 4.20
C ALA A 13 8.07 -6.50 4.62
N ASP A 14 7.65 -5.60 3.73
CA ASP A 14 7.52 -4.19 4.05
C ASP A 14 6.52 -3.96 5.18
N LEU A 15 5.34 -4.60 5.10
CA LEU A 15 4.33 -4.47 6.14
C LEU A 15 4.84 -4.96 7.49
N LEU A 16 5.55 -6.07 7.50
CA LEU A 16 6.12 -6.61 8.74
C LEU A 16 7.14 -5.64 9.32
N ARG A 17 8.03 -5.10 8.49
CA ARG A 17 9.04 -4.12 8.90
C ARG A 17 8.39 -2.89 9.53
N LEU A 18 7.37 -2.35 8.88
CA LEU A 18 6.66 -1.18 9.37
C LEU A 18 5.91 -1.48 10.67
N TYR A 19 5.30 -2.63 10.74
CA TYR A 19 4.58 -3.06 11.94
C TYR A 19 5.53 -3.22 13.12
N GLU A 20 6.67 -3.90 12.92
CA GLU A 20 7.65 -4.13 13.99
C GLU A 20 8.25 -2.82 14.48
N PHE A 21 8.51 -1.89 13.57
CA PHE A 21 9.01 -0.57 13.93
C PHE A 21 8.07 0.15 14.90
N LEU A 22 6.77 0.14 14.58
CA LEU A 22 5.77 0.79 15.42
C LEU A 22 5.52 0.01 16.70
N LEU A 23 5.56 -1.31 16.64
CA LEU A 23 5.28 -2.16 17.78
C LEU A 23 6.23 -1.88 18.94
N GLU A 24 7.49 -1.58 18.65
CA GLU A 24 8.48 -1.24 19.66
C GLU A 24 8.21 0.10 20.33
N ARG A 25 7.46 0.97 19.69
CA ARG A 25 7.20 2.34 20.16
C ARG A 25 5.81 2.54 20.72
N ASP A 26 4.81 1.95 20.05
CA ASP A 26 3.42 2.15 20.39
C ASP A 26 2.61 0.99 19.77
N ALA A 27 2.39 -0.05 20.57
CA ALA A 27 1.71 -1.26 20.10
C ALA A 27 0.29 -0.97 19.57
N PRO A 28 -0.53 -0.16 20.26
CA PRO A 28 -1.84 0.19 19.68
C PRO A 28 -1.75 0.89 18.34
N ALA A 29 -0.77 1.79 18.17
CA ALA A 29 -0.57 2.49 16.91
C ALA A 29 -0.17 1.52 15.80
N ALA A 30 0.63 0.50 16.12
CA ALA A 30 1.04 -0.52 15.15
C ALA A 30 -0.18 -1.23 14.56
N ARG A 31 -1.12 -1.61 15.41
CA ARG A 31 -2.35 -2.27 14.94
C ARG A 31 -3.22 -1.34 14.11
N ARG A 32 -3.34 -0.08 14.53
CA ARG A 32 -4.15 0.91 13.81
C ARG A 32 -3.56 1.21 12.44
N ALA A 33 -2.23 1.29 12.35
CA ALA A 33 -1.56 1.55 11.08
C ALA A 33 -1.80 0.40 10.09
N LEU A 34 -1.64 -0.83 10.55
CA LEU A 34 -1.88 -1.99 9.71
C LEU A 34 -3.33 -2.02 9.22
N GLU A 35 -4.27 -1.73 10.10
CA GLU A 35 -5.69 -1.69 9.76
C GLU A 35 -5.98 -0.58 8.74
N ALA A 36 -5.35 0.59 8.90
CA ALA A 36 -5.52 1.70 7.95
C ALA A 36 -5.04 1.30 6.56
N ILE A 37 -3.90 0.62 6.48
CA ILE A 37 -3.37 0.16 5.19
C ILE A 37 -4.33 -0.87 4.57
N ARG A 38 -4.82 -1.81 5.36
CA ARG A 38 -5.75 -2.83 4.86
C ARG A 38 -7.05 -2.23 4.34
N LYS A 39 -7.63 -1.30 5.09
CA LYS A 39 -8.86 -0.64 4.65
C LYS A 39 -8.66 0.15 3.37
N ALA A 40 -7.55 0.85 3.26
CA ALA A 40 -7.26 1.60 2.05
C ALA A 40 -7.05 0.67 0.87
N ALA A 41 -6.37 -0.45 1.07
CA ALA A 41 -6.14 -1.44 0.02
C ALA A 41 -7.45 -2.07 -0.47
N ASP A 42 -8.44 -2.21 0.41
CA ASP A 42 -9.75 -2.75 0.01
C ASP A 42 -10.41 -1.91 -1.09
N MET A 43 -10.10 -0.61 -1.14
CA MET A 43 -10.62 0.27 -2.19
C MET A 43 -10.14 -0.17 -3.57
N LEU A 44 -8.99 -0.81 -3.64
CA LEU A 44 -8.44 -1.27 -4.92
C LEU A 44 -9.26 -2.39 -5.54
N GLU A 45 -10.11 -3.04 -4.76
CA GLU A 45 -11.02 -4.05 -5.30
C GLU A 45 -12.02 -3.44 -6.29
N SER A 46 -12.31 -2.17 -6.13
CA SER A 46 -13.31 -1.49 -6.96
C SER A 46 -12.72 -0.38 -7.81
N PHE A 47 -11.73 0.36 -7.30
CA PHE A 47 -11.32 1.61 -7.93
C PHE A 47 -9.79 1.76 -8.07
N PRO A 48 -9.07 0.77 -8.64
CA PRO A 48 -7.60 0.91 -8.73
C PRO A 48 -7.16 2.04 -9.65
N TYR A 49 -7.96 2.41 -10.64
CA TYR A 49 -7.60 3.46 -11.59
C TYR A 49 -7.82 4.87 -11.06
N THR A 50 -8.37 5.03 -9.85
CA THR A 50 -8.50 6.35 -9.23
C THR A 50 -7.23 6.78 -8.52
N CYS A 51 -6.30 5.86 -8.30
CA CYS A 51 -5.02 6.18 -7.67
C CYS A 51 -4.08 6.83 -8.68
N ARG A 52 -3.10 7.60 -8.17
CA ARG A 52 -2.20 8.34 -9.05
C ARG A 52 -1.21 7.40 -9.75
N LYS A 53 -0.80 7.79 -10.96
CA LYS A 53 0.24 7.08 -11.69
C LYS A 53 1.61 7.41 -11.10
N VAL A 54 2.50 6.44 -11.10
CA VAL A 54 3.88 6.62 -10.68
C VAL A 54 4.69 7.23 -11.84
N GLU A 55 4.40 6.76 -13.05
CA GLU A 55 5.06 7.23 -14.26
C GLU A 55 4.01 7.63 -15.29
N PRO A 56 4.21 8.76 -16.01
CA PRO A 56 3.18 9.24 -16.95
C PRO A 56 2.82 8.22 -18.03
N ASP A 57 3.79 7.42 -18.45
CA ASP A 57 3.61 6.49 -19.56
C ASP A 57 3.13 5.11 -19.15
N ASN A 58 2.94 4.88 -17.84
CA ASN A 58 2.52 3.56 -17.36
C ASN A 58 1.22 3.69 -16.57
N ALA A 59 0.11 3.40 -17.25
CA ALA A 59 -1.22 3.50 -16.64
C ALA A 59 -1.47 2.41 -15.60
N TYR A 60 -0.67 1.37 -15.56
CA TYR A 60 -0.91 0.20 -14.73
C TYR A 60 -0.08 0.18 -13.44
N LEU A 61 0.91 1.05 -13.33
CA LEU A 61 1.72 1.17 -12.12
C LEU A 61 1.28 2.42 -11.36
N ARG A 62 0.73 2.22 -10.18
CA ARG A 62 0.10 3.31 -9.42
C ARG A 62 0.47 3.27 -7.96
N GLU A 63 0.16 4.35 -7.27
CA GLU A 63 0.40 4.48 -5.84
C GLU A 63 -0.89 4.80 -5.10
N LEU A 64 -1.10 4.08 -4.00
CA LEU A 64 -2.19 4.33 -3.07
C LEU A 64 -1.61 5.06 -1.86
N VAL A 65 -2.13 6.25 -1.59
CA VAL A 65 -1.71 7.04 -0.42
C VAL A 65 -2.65 6.73 0.73
N VAL A 66 -2.07 6.34 1.86
CA VAL A 66 -2.82 5.96 3.05
C VAL A 66 -2.52 6.97 4.15
N SER A 67 -3.53 7.73 4.58
CA SER A 67 -3.37 8.70 5.67
C SER A 67 -3.32 7.98 7.02
N PHE A 68 -2.37 8.37 7.85
CA PHE A 68 -2.25 7.85 9.21
C PHE A 68 -1.44 8.81 10.06
N GLY A 69 -2.07 9.39 11.09
CA GLY A 69 -1.42 10.38 11.94
C GLY A 69 -0.99 11.61 11.13
N ASP A 70 0.20 12.12 11.40
CA ASP A 70 0.75 13.30 10.73
C ASP A 70 1.29 13.01 9.33
N ALA A 71 1.44 11.75 9.02
CA ALA A 71 1.97 11.32 7.74
C ALA A 71 1.13 10.14 7.25
N GLY A 72 1.75 9.08 6.80
CA GLY A 72 1.03 7.90 6.37
C GLY A 72 1.93 7.00 5.56
N TYR A 73 1.31 6.23 4.71
CA TYR A 73 2.01 5.20 3.94
C TYR A 73 1.69 5.35 2.47
N VAL A 74 2.55 4.80 1.65
CA VAL A 74 2.34 4.75 0.21
C VAL A 74 2.50 3.29 -0.22
N ALA A 75 1.49 2.77 -0.89
CA ALA A 75 1.53 1.41 -1.42
C ALA A 75 1.69 1.48 -2.93
N LEU A 76 2.78 0.92 -3.43
CA LEU A 76 3.02 0.79 -4.86
C LEU A 76 2.31 -0.46 -5.33
N PHE A 77 1.50 -0.34 -6.38
CA PHE A 77 0.80 -1.51 -6.90
C PHE A 77 0.75 -1.48 -8.43
N GLU A 78 0.55 -2.64 -9.01
CA GLU A 78 0.32 -2.77 -10.44
C GLU A 78 -1.04 -3.40 -10.69
N ILE A 79 -1.68 -2.96 -11.76
CA ILE A 79 -2.92 -3.58 -12.24
C ILE A 79 -2.48 -4.59 -13.29
N GLU A 80 -2.48 -5.87 -12.90
CA GLU A 80 -1.94 -6.93 -13.74
C GLU A 80 -2.84 -7.21 -14.95
N ASP A 81 -4.15 -7.26 -14.69
CA ASP A 81 -5.15 -7.50 -15.72
C ASP A 81 -6.51 -6.98 -15.21
N GLU A 82 -7.59 -7.37 -15.88
CA GLU A 82 -8.95 -6.91 -15.54
C GLU A 82 -9.45 -7.45 -14.19
N HIS A 83 -8.71 -8.37 -13.59
CA HIS A 83 -9.17 -9.07 -12.40
C HIS A 83 -8.19 -9.02 -11.23
N THR A 84 -6.97 -8.53 -11.44
CA THR A 84 -5.91 -8.70 -10.45
C THR A 84 -5.11 -7.41 -10.26
N VAL A 85 -4.93 -7.04 -8.99
CA VAL A 85 -4.05 -5.96 -8.56
C VAL A 85 -3.02 -6.57 -7.61
N ASN A 86 -1.73 -6.29 -7.85
CA ASN A 86 -0.65 -6.76 -6.99
C ASN A 86 -0.02 -5.59 -6.27
N ILE A 87 -0.03 -5.62 -4.94
CA ILE A 87 0.69 -4.63 -4.14
C ILE A 87 2.14 -5.08 -4.08
N LEU A 88 3.03 -4.25 -4.58
CA LEU A 88 4.44 -4.58 -4.79
C LEU A 88 5.33 -4.15 -3.64
N ALA A 89 5.00 -3.02 -3.01
CA ALA A 89 5.82 -2.45 -1.95
C ALA A 89 4.98 -1.50 -1.11
N VAL A 90 5.35 -1.34 0.17
CA VAL A 90 4.71 -0.38 1.06
C VAL A 90 5.82 0.36 1.80
N ARG A 91 5.72 1.69 1.84
CA ARG A 91 6.69 2.50 2.56
C ARG A 91 5.98 3.58 3.37
N HIS A 92 6.68 4.09 4.36
CA HIS A 92 6.22 5.29 5.06
C HIS A 92 6.40 6.49 4.12
N GLN A 93 5.52 7.48 4.20
CA GLN A 93 5.59 8.64 3.31
C GLN A 93 6.91 9.40 3.38
N ARG A 94 7.63 9.29 4.49
CA ARG A 94 8.91 9.98 4.68
C ARG A 94 10.12 9.20 4.17
N GLU A 95 9.92 7.97 3.71
CA GLU A 95 10.99 7.22 3.07
C GLU A 95 11.17 7.69 1.64
N ASP A 96 12.43 7.73 1.17
CA ASP A 96 12.72 8.31 -0.13
C ASP A 96 12.35 7.43 -1.32
N ASP A 97 12.41 6.12 -1.14
CA ASP A 97 12.10 5.22 -2.24
C ASP A 97 11.61 3.86 -1.74
N TYR A 98 11.42 2.94 -2.67
CA TYR A 98 10.87 1.63 -2.41
C TYR A 98 11.94 0.54 -2.30
N HIS A 99 13.10 0.88 -1.81
CA HIS A 99 14.25 -0.01 -1.67
C HIS A 99 15.08 -0.06 -2.93
#